data_d960a7bd2ce77ce96e5a62fbd9df359a
#
_entry.id   d960a7bd2ce77ce96e5a62fbd9df359a
#
_cell.length_a   1.000
_cell.length_b   1.000
_cell.length_c   1.000
_cell.angle_alpha   90.00
_cell.angle_beta   90.00
_cell.angle_gamma   90.00
#
_symmetry.space_group_name_H-M   'P 1'
#
loop_
_entity.id
_entity.type
_entity.pdbx_description
1 polymer ?
#
loop_
_entity_poly.entity_id
_entity_poly.type
_entity_poly.pdbx_seq_one_letter_code
_entity_poly.pdbx_strand_id
1 'polypeptide(L)'
;MSKPFVPDPDAAIVRYQVADLERAIAFYTESLGFRVVQRAGPIGIVARGMLHLLFSGPGSSGSRPMPDGAQQAPGGWNRIVLYVDDLDASIARLERAKAHFRNATETGPGGRQILLDDPDGNPIELHEAPRR
;
A
#
# COMPACT_ATOMS: atom_id res chain seq x y z
N MET A 1 23.49 -6.61 -13.68
CA MET A 1 22.64 -5.46 -13.39
C MET A 1 21.22 -5.73 -13.82
N SER A 2 20.29 -5.47 -12.93
CA SER A 2 18.87 -5.57 -13.29
C SER A 2 18.49 -4.41 -14.21
N LYS A 3 17.57 -4.67 -15.13
CA LYS A 3 17.05 -3.60 -15.98
C LYS A 3 16.24 -2.63 -15.15
N PRO A 4 16.25 -1.33 -15.48
CA PRO A 4 15.36 -0.38 -14.84
C PRO A 4 13.90 -0.82 -15.00
N PHE A 5 13.11 -0.59 -13.98
CA PHE A 5 11.68 -0.83 -14.06
C PHE A 5 11.05 0.18 -15.02
N VAL A 6 10.35 -0.33 -16.03
CA VAL A 6 9.58 0.50 -16.96
C VAL A 6 8.13 0.07 -16.84
N PRO A 7 7.27 0.94 -16.30
CA PRO A 7 5.87 0.58 -16.12
C PRO A 7 5.13 0.53 -17.45
N ASP A 8 4.02 -0.22 -17.47
CA ASP A 8 3.04 -0.11 -18.54
C ASP A 8 2.53 1.34 -18.59
N PRO A 9 2.37 1.94 -19.79
CA PRO A 9 1.91 3.33 -19.89
C PRO A 9 0.59 3.62 -19.21
N ASP A 10 -0.26 2.60 -19.05
CA ASP A 10 -1.58 2.77 -18.42
C ASP A 10 -1.59 2.38 -16.95
N ALA A 11 -0.45 1.93 -16.41
CA ALA A 11 -0.39 1.55 -15.01
C ALA A 11 -0.35 2.78 -14.11
N ALA A 12 -1.05 2.71 -12.99
CA ALA A 12 -0.94 3.71 -11.94
C ALA A 12 0.21 3.32 -11.01
N ILE A 13 1.05 4.29 -10.67
CA ILE A 13 2.16 4.10 -9.74
C ILE A 13 1.97 5.06 -8.58
N VAL A 14 1.98 4.53 -7.37
CA VAL A 14 1.87 5.32 -6.14
C VAL A 14 3.14 5.10 -5.33
N ARG A 15 3.76 6.20 -4.91
CA ARG A 15 4.96 6.12 -4.06
C ARG A 15 4.55 6.21 -2.60
N TYR A 16 4.95 5.22 -1.81
CA TYR A 16 4.76 5.22 -0.37
C TYR A 16 6.12 5.27 0.32
N GLN A 17 6.24 6.16 1.30
CA GLN A 17 7.41 6.21 2.15
C GLN A 17 7.32 5.08 3.17
N VAL A 18 8.42 4.36 3.37
CA VAL A 18 8.46 3.24 4.33
C VAL A 18 9.75 3.34 5.14
N ALA A 19 9.67 2.98 6.41
CA ALA A 19 10.84 2.94 7.27
C ALA A 19 11.62 1.64 7.12
N ASP A 20 10.93 0.55 6.80
CA ASP A 20 11.52 -0.79 6.68
C ASP A 20 10.98 -1.43 5.41
N LEU A 21 11.82 -1.49 4.39
CA LEU A 21 11.42 -1.98 3.06
C LEU A 21 10.96 -3.44 3.10
N GLU A 22 11.69 -4.30 3.81
CA GLU A 22 11.34 -5.72 3.89
C GLU A 22 9.98 -5.92 4.55
N ARG A 23 9.74 -5.19 5.62
CA ARG A 23 8.48 -5.27 6.35
C ARG A 23 7.31 -4.79 5.47
N ALA A 24 7.51 -3.70 4.73
CA ALA A 24 6.49 -3.20 3.82
C ALA A 24 6.17 -4.23 2.73
N ILE A 25 7.20 -4.76 2.07
CA ILE A 25 7.01 -5.77 1.02
C ILE A 25 6.26 -6.98 1.57
N ALA A 26 6.67 -7.49 2.74
CA ALA A 26 6.03 -8.66 3.34
C ALA A 26 4.53 -8.39 3.61
N PHE A 27 4.21 -7.23 4.16
CA PHE A 27 2.82 -6.90 4.47
C PHE A 27 1.94 -6.89 3.22
N TYR A 28 2.37 -6.20 2.17
CA TYR A 28 1.57 -6.08 0.96
C TYR A 28 1.47 -7.40 0.20
N THR A 29 2.54 -8.20 0.17
CA THR A 29 2.52 -9.47 -0.55
C THR A 29 1.80 -10.57 0.22
N GLU A 30 1.97 -10.63 1.53
CA GLU A 30 1.37 -11.69 2.34
C GLU A 30 -0.09 -11.40 2.72
N SER A 31 -0.44 -10.12 2.90
CA SER A 31 -1.75 -9.76 3.45
C SER A 31 -2.69 -9.11 2.45
N LEU A 32 -2.19 -8.55 1.35
CA LEU A 32 -3.02 -7.77 0.42
C LEU A 32 -2.95 -8.25 -1.04
N GLY A 33 -2.31 -9.38 -1.29
CA GLY A 33 -2.32 -9.99 -2.62
C GLY A 33 -1.46 -9.30 -3.66
N PHE A 34 -0.48 -8.51 -3.25
CA PHE A 34 0.50 -7.93 -4.16
C PHE A 34 1.60 -8.95 -4.49
N ARG A 35 2.25 -8.76 -5.62
CA ARG A 35 3.44 -9.52 -6.02
C ARG A 35 4.63 -8.59 -6.16
N VAL A 36 5.83 -9.10 -5.88
CA VAL A 36 7.06 -8.32 -6.07
C VAL A 36 7.35 -8.18 -7.55
N VAL A 37 7.57 -6.96 -8.01
CA VAL A 37 7.96 -6.67 -9.39
C VAL A 37 9.45 -6.41 -9.48
N GLN A 38 10.00 -5.63 -8.53
CA GLN A 38 11.41 -5.31 -8.53
C GLN A 38 11.87 -4.94 -7.14
N ARG A 39 13.14 -5.23 -6.85
CA ARG A 39 13.83 -4.74 -5.66
C ARG A 39 15.18 -4.20 -6.12
N ALA A 40 15.52 -2.99 -5.69
CA ALA A 40 16.75 -2.33 -6.09
C ALA A 40 17.23 -1.43 -4.94
N GLY A 41 18.17 -1.95 -4.13
CA GLY A 41 18.70 -1.20 -3.00
C GLY A 41 17.61 -0.74 -2.03
N PRO A 42 17.46 0.57 -1.81
CA PRO A 42 16.48 1.10 -0.84
C PRO A 42 15.05 1.21 -1.38
N ILE A 43 14.78 0.71 -2.60
CA ILE A 43 13.42 0.76 -3.16
C ILE A 43 12.91 -0.64 -3.46
N GLY A 44 11.58 -0.76 -3.47
CA GLY A 44 10.90 -1.98 -3.90
C GLY A 44 9.61 -1.60 -4.62
N ILE A 45 9.24 -2.42 -5.61
CA ILE A 45 8.01 -2.23 -6.35
C ILE A 45 7.18 -3.50 -6.25
N VAL A 46 5.94 -3.35 -5.84
CA VAL A 46 4.96 -4.43 -5.80
C VAL A 46 3.75 -4.04 -6.65
N ALA A 47 3.06 -5.02 -7.18
CA ALA A 47 1.92 -4.79 -8.06
C ALA A 47 0.73 -5.67 -7.70
N ARG A 48 -0.45 -5.12 -7.89
CA ARG A 48 -1.72 -5.85 -7.84
C ARG A 48 -2.58 -5.30 -8.97
N GLY A 49 -2.82 -6.14 -10.00
CA GLY A 49 -3.47 -5.68 -11.21
C GLY A 49 -2.68 -4.56 -11.88
N MET A 50 -3.33 -3.47 -12.19
CA MET A 50 -2.70 -2.31 -12.83
C MET A 50 -2.07 -1.34 -11.85
N LEU A 51 -2.22 -1.56 -10.54
CA LEU A 51 -1.66 -0.70 -9.52
C LEU A 51 -0.24 -1.17 -9.17
N HIS A 52 0.69 -0.23 -9.22
CA HIS A 52 2.06 -0.44 -8.74
C HIS A 52 2.30 0.47 -7.54
N LEU A 53 2.85 -0.10 -6.48
CA LEU A 53 3.34 0.67 -5.34
C LEU A 53 4.85 0.67 -5.37
N LEU A 54 5.42 1.86 -5.37
CA LEU A 54 6.87 2.04 -5.30
C LEU A 54 7.22 2.48 -3.87
N PHE A 55 7.84 1.57 -3.12
CA PHE A 55 8.24 1.87 -1.76
C PHE A 55 9.59 2.57 -1.75
N SER A 56 9.65 3.72 -1.09
CA SER A 56 10.88 4.47 -0.90
C SER A 56 11.35 4.27 0.54
N GLY A 57 12.37 3.45 0.70
CA GLY A 57 13.01 3.24 2.00
C GLY A 57 14.02 4.32 2.32
N PRO A 58 14.57 4.31 3.55
CA PRO A 58 15.60 5.26 3.93
C PRO A 58 16.80 5.21 2.97
N GLY A 59 17.29 6.38 2.60
CA GLY A 59 18.42 6.49 1.67
C GLY A 59 18.04 6.45 0.20
N SER A 60 16.77 6.23 -0.14
CA SER A 60 16.35 6.25 -1.54
C SER A 60 16.27 7.69 -2.06
N SER A 61 16.35 7.84 -3.39
CA SER A 61 16.17 9.15 -4.00
C SER A 61 14.79 9.73 -3.76
N GLY A 62 13.78 8.86 -3.63
CA GLY A 62 12.41 9.27 -3.37
C GLY A 62 12.11 9.65 -1.92
N SER A 63 13.09 9.50 -1.02
CA SER A 63 12.92 9.88 0.39
C SER A 63 13.81 11.05 0.81
N ARG A 64 14.44 11.73 -0.17
CA ARG A 64 15.31 12.85 0.13
C ARG A 64 14.55 14.01 0.78
N PRO A 65 15.19 14.74 1.71
CA PRO A 65 14.59 15.97 2.24
C PRO A 65 14.32 16.98 1.14
N MET A 66 13.31 17.80 1.33
CA MET A 66 13.03 18.90 0.41
C MET A 66 14.02 20.04 0.61
N PRO A 67 14.14 20.97 -0.36
CA PRO A 67 15.05 22.11 -0.22
C PRO A 67 14.82 22.95 1.03
N ASP A 68 13.59 23.01 1.54
CA ASP A 68 13.25 23.74 2.77
C ASP A 68 13.48 22.92 4.04
N GLY A 69 14.03 21.70 3.91
CA GLY A 69 14.28 20.82 5.04
C GLY A 69 13.12 19.91 5.42
N ALA A 70 11.98 20.02 4.76
CA ALA A 70 10.85 19.13 5.03
C ALA A 70 11.21 17.68 4.71
N GLN A 71 10.84 16.77 5.60
CA GLN A 71 11.10 15.34 5.44
C GLN A 71 9.89 14.66 4.81
N GLN A 72 10.16 13.78 3.84
CA GLN A 72 9.11 12.92 3.31
C GLN A 72 8.89 11.78 4.30
N ALA A 73 7.66 11.66 4.79
CA ALA A 73 7.31 10.72 5.85
C ALA A 73 6.08 9.90 5.46
N PRO A 74 5.95 8.66 5.98
CA PRO A 74 4.72 7.89 5.78
C PRO A 74 3.54 8.49 6.51
N GLY A 75 2.32 8.06 6.14
CA GLY A 75 1.08 8.47 6.81
C GLY A 75 0.18 9.32 5.93
N GLY A 76 -0.65 10.13 6.57
CA GLY A 76 -1.60 11.00 5.88
C GLY A 76 -2.98 10.37 5.73
N TRP A 77 -3.80 10.92 4.81
CA TRP A 77 -5.17 10.48 4.57
C TRP A 77 -5.44 10.06 3.14
N ASN A 78 -4.61 10.51 2.19
CA ASN A 78 -4.71 10.02 0.81
C ASN A 78 -4.29 8.55 0.79
N ARG A 79 -5.06 7.72 0.09
CA ARG A 79 -4.89 6.29 0.17
C ARG A 79 -5.28 5.59 -1.12
N ILE A 80 -4.74 4.39 -1.26
CA ILE A 80 -5.18 3.49 -2.30
C ILE A 80 -6.47 2.81 -1.84
N VAL A 81 -7.33 2.48 -2.80
CA VAL A 81 -8.56 1.73 -2.56
C VAL A 81 -8.41 0.39 -3.26
N LEU A 82 -8.55 -0.69 -2.49
CA LEU A 82 -8.47 -2.05 -3.00
C LEU A 82 -9.85 -2.70 -2.86
N TYR A 83 -10.42 -3.13 -3.98
CA TYR A 83 -11.68 -3.90 -3.91
C TYR A 83 -11.39 -5.34 -3.54
N VAL A 84 -12.20 -5.87 -2.65
CA VAL A 84 -12.15 -7.27 -2.21
C VAL A 84 -13.54 -7.89 -2.35
N ASP A 85 -13.58 -9.21 -2.53
CA ASP A 85 -14.85 -9.92 -2.69
C ASP A 85 -15.57 -10.13 -1.37
N ASP A 86 -14.81 -10.34 -0.28
CA ASP A 86 -15.35 -10.62 1.05
C ASP A 86 -14.59 -9.77 2.07
N LEU A 87 -15.18 -8.65 2.45
CA LEU A 87 -14.54 -7.71 3.37
C LEU A 87 -14.33 -8.32 4.75
N ASP A 88 -15.32 -9.07 5.27
CA ASP A 88 -15.19 -9.66 6.59
C ASP A 88 -14.04 -10.67 6.66
N ALA A 89 -13.88 -11.48 5.61
CA ALA A 89 -12.75 -12.41 5.53
C ALA A 89 -11.41 -11.69 5.44
N SER A 90 -11.36 -10.59 4.68
CA SER A 90 -10.15 -9.77 4.58
C SER A 90 -9.80 -9.14 5.92
N ILE A 91 -10.79 -8.62 6.64
CA ILE A 91 -10.58 -8.04 7.97
C ILE A 91 -10.04 -9.10 8.93
N ALA A 92 -10.64 -10.30 8.94
CA ALA A 92 -10.18 -11.38 9.82
C ALA A 92 -8.73 -11.74 9.55
N ARG A 93 -8.34 -11.83 8.27
CA ARG A 93 -6.95 -12.11 7.90
C ARG A 93 -6.01 -11.00 8.37
N LEU A 94 -6.40 -9.75 8.20
CA LEU A 94 -5.59 -8.61 8.61
C LEU A 94 -5.50 -8.46 10.13
N GLU A 95 -6.56 -8.83 10.86
CA GLU A 95 -6.49 -8.90 12.33
C GLU A 95 -5.46 -9.92 12.79
N ARG A 96 -5.40 -11.08 12.14
CA ARG A 96 -4.38 -12.09 12.44
C ARG A 96 -2.97 -11.57 12.15
N ALA A 97 -2.83 -10.70 11.14
CA ALA A 97 -1.55 -10.04 10.82
C ALA A 97 -1.28 -8.82 11.70
N LYS A 98 -2.17 -8.54 12.67
CA LYS A 98 -2.05 -7.42 13.62
C LYS A 98 -2.06 -6.04 12.95
N ALA A 99 -2.80 -5.91 11.85
CA ALA A 99 -2.96 -4.63 11.18
C ALA A 99 -3.72 -3.64 12.08
N HIS A 100 -3.39 -2.37 11.95
CA HIS A 100 -4.05 -1.30 12.67
C HIS A 100 -5.19 -0.74 11.83
N PHE A 101 -6.42 -0.83 12.33
CA PHE A 101 -7.58 -0.24 11.68
C PHE A 101 -7.85 1.15 12.23
N ARG A 102 -8.15 2.10 11.34
CA ARG A 102 -8.47 3.48 11.75
C ARG A 102 -9.93 3.64 12.14
N ASN A 103 -10.81 2.73 11.66
CA ASN A 103 -12.24 2.78 11.93
C ASN A 103 -12.82 1.37 11.94
N ALA A 104 -14.11 1.28 12.20
CA ALA A 104 -14.90 0.08 11.99
C ALA A 104 -15.48 0.09 10.57
N THR A 105 -15.98 -1.07 10.12
CA THR A 105 -16.63 -1.18 8.82
C THR A 105 -17.78 -0.18 8.70
N GLU A 106 -17.79 0.57 7.60
CA GLU A 106 -18.84 1.51 7.26
C GLU A 106 -19.62 1.01 6.06
N THR A 107 -20.92 1.18 6.07
CA THR A 107 -21.82 0.75 4.98
C THR A 107 -22.47 1.98 4.36
N GLY A 108 -22.47 2.04 3.03
CA GLY A 108 -23.11 3.11 2.28
C GLY A 108 -23.62 2.61 0.93
N PRO A 109 -24.11 3.54 0.08
CA PRO A 109 -24.64 3.15 -1.24
C PRO A 109 -23.60 2.47 -2.13
N GLY A 110 -22.31 2.80 -1.95
CA GLY A 110 -21.21 2.22 -2.71
C GLY A 110 -20.73 0.89 -2.19
N GLY A 111 -21.32 0.34 -1.14
CA GLY A 111 -20.94 -0.93 -0.52
C GLY A 111 -20.41 -0.75 0.89
N ARG A 112 -19.46 -1.59 1.27
CA ARG A 112 -18.87 -1.60 2.63
C ARG A 112 -17.39 -1.31 2.52
N GLN A 113 -16.86 -0.61 3.51
CA GLN A 113 -15.43 -0.23 3.49
C GLN A 113 -14.85 -0.17 4.89
N ILE A 114 -13.54 -0.29 4.97
CA ILE A 114 -12.75 -0.09 6.18
C ILE A 114 -11.41 0.54 5.84
N LEU A 115 -10.91 1.37 6.73
CA LEU A 115 -9.62 2.03 6.58
C LEU A 115 -8.63 1.44 7.56
N LEU A 116 -7.45 1.09 7.07
CA LEU A 116 -6.39 0.52 7.90
C LEU A 116 -5.04 1.14 7.51
N ASP A 117 -4.06 0.90 8.36
CA ASP A 117 -2.69 1.32 8.11
C ASP A 117 -1.81 0.14 7.71
N ASP A 118 -0.85 0.40 6.81
CA ASP A 118 0.26 -0.51 6.63
C ASP A 118 1.22 -0.41 7.84
N PRO A 119 2.30 -1.21 7.92
CA PRO A 119 3.20 -1.17 9.07
C PRO A 119 3.87 0.18 9.32
N ASP A 120 3.91 1.06 8.33
CA ASP A 120 4.52 2.38 8.44
C ASP A 120 3.51 3.49 8.70
N GLY A 121 2.22 3.15 8.80
CA GLY A 121 1.15 4.13 9.00
C GLY A 121 0.60 4.73 7.72
N ASN A 122 0.91 4.15 6.56
CA ASN A 122 0.31 4.57 5.30
C ASN A 122 -1.11 4.00 5.19
N PRO A 123 -2.11 4.83 4.87
CA PRO A 123 -3.49 4.37 4.87
C PRO A 123 -3.84 3.54 3.64
N ILE A 124 -4.73 2.57 3.85
CA ILE A 124 -5.27 1.70 2.81
C ILE A 124 -6.76 1.56 3.07
N GLU A 125 -7.57 1.70 2.04
CA GLU A 125 -9.01 1.41 2.13
C GLU A 125 -9.31 0.08 1.46
N LEU A 126 -9.99 -0.83 2.17
CA LEU A 126 -10.57 -2.01 1.55
C LEU A 126 -12.05 -1.75 1.30
N HIS A 127 -12.52 -2.13 0.12
CA HIS A 127 -13.87 -1.83 -0.32
C HIS A 127 -14.51 -3.09 -0.90
N GLU A 128 -15.74 -3.38 -0.47
CA GLU A 128 -16.55 -4.45 -1.02
C GLU A 128 -17.74 -3.83 -1.74
N ALA A 129 -17.92 -4.19 -3.02
CA ALA A 129 -19.02 -3.65 -3.80
C ALA A 129 -20.38 -4.04 -3.21
N PRO A 130 -21.44 -3.27 -3.49
CA PRO A 130 -22.78 -3.63 -3.01
C PRO A 130 -23.18 -5.00 -3.51
N ARG A 131 -23.81 -5.78 -2.67
CA ARG A 131 -24.39 -7.07 -3.08
C ARG A 131 -25.67 -6.80 -3.88
N ARG A 132 -25.85 -7.59 -4.92
CA ARG A 132 -27.06 -7.54 -5.73
C ARG A 132 -28.13 -8.44 -5.17
#